data_3371daf25aeb183a7a964f33aaa90365
#
_entry.id   3371daf25aeb183a7a964f33aaa90365
#
_cell.length_a   1.000
_cell.length_b   1.000
_cell.length_c   1.000
_cell.angle_alpha   90.00
_cell.angle_beta   90.00
_cell.angle_gamma   90.00
#
_symmetry.space_group_name_H-M   'P 1'
#
loop_
_entity.id
_entity.type
_entity.pdbx_description
1 polymer ?
#
loop_
_entity_poly.entity_id
_entity_poly.type
_entity_poly.pdbx_seq_one_letter_code
_entity_poly.pdbx_strand_id
1 'polypeptide(L)'
;TRINDYEYIVLGSANLEDVSDELGLHLESDDYDTIGGYCLEKLDHLPEKNEIIITDDNILLRIEAVDKNRIEKVYIKLPRPAEEGN
;
A
#
# COMPACT_ATOMS: atom_id res chain seq x y z
N THR A 1 7.86 -4.97 7.06
CA THR A 1 8.65 -4.36 8.13
C THR A 1 7.99 -3.07 8.60
N ARG A 2 7.80 -3.00 9.88
CA ARG A 2 7.22 -1.80 10.49
C ARG A 2 8.32 -0.79 10.73
N ILE A 3 8.16 0.42 10.16
CA ILE A 3 9.13 1.50 10.39
C ILE A 3 8.80 2.23 11.70
N ASN A 4 7.51 2.53 11.88
CA ASN A 4 7.01 3.12 13.13
C ASN A 4 5.50 2.86 13.17
N ASP A 5 4.77 3.52 14.06
CA ASP A 5 3.34 3.25 14.23
C ASP A 5 2.51 3.60 13.00
N TYR A 6 3.02 4.41 12.09
CA TYR A 6 2.26 4.89 10.94
C TYR A 6 2.89 4.54 9.61
N GLU A 7 4.09 3.95 9.59
CA GLU A 7 4.79 3.67 8.36
C GLU A 7 5.28 2.23 8.33
N TYR A 8 5.04 1.59 7.19
CA TYR A 8 5.36 0.17 7.01
C TYR A 8 5.91 -0.06 5.62
N ILE A 9 6.72 -1.10 5.49
CA ILE A 9 7.10 -1.62 4.19
C ILE A 9 6.70 -3.08 4.15
N VAL A 10 5.91 -3.46 3.14
CA VAL A 10 5.44 -4.82 3.00
C VAL A 10 5.83 -5.35 1.62
N LEU A 11 5.90 -6.67 1.51
CA LEU A 11 6.15 -7.29 0.23
C LEU A 11 4.91 -7.15 -0.65
N GLY A 12 5.13 -6.94 -1.95
CA GLY A 12 4.01 -6.86 -2.88
C GLY A 12 3.18 -8.13 -2.91
N SER A 13 3.78 -9.27 -2.58
CA SER A 13 3.09 -10.55 -2.53
C SER A 13 2.28 -10.75 -1.25
N ALA A 14 2.34 -9.83 -0.30
CA ALA A 14 1.59 -9.97 0.94
C ALA A 14 0.10 -9.99 0.65
N ASN A 15 -0.62 -10.85 1.38
CA ASN A 15 -2.06 -11.01 1.18
C ASN A 15 -2.78 -9.72 1.59
N LEU A 16 -3.64 -9.25 0.69
CA LEU A 16 -4.32 -7.97 0.88
C LEU A 16 -5.18 -7.96 2.14
N GLU A 17 -5.89 -9.04 2.38
CA GLU A 17 -6.75 -9.14 3.55
C GLU A 17 -5.94 -9.14 4.84
N ASP A 18 -4.81 -9.88 4.83
CA ASP A 18 -3.93 -9.92 6.00
C ASP A 18 -3.35 -8.54 6.31
N VAL A 19 -2.91 -7.83 5.28
CA VAL A 19 -2.38 -6.47 5.47
C VAL A 19 -3.46 -5.56 6.02
N SER A 20 -4.65 -5.65 5.46
CA SER A 20 -5.78 -4.82 5.91
C SER A 20 -6.11 -5.09 7.37
N ASP A 21 -6.17 -6.37 7.75
CA ASP A 21 -6.50 -6.73 9.12
C ASP A 21 -5.42 -6.27 10.09
N GLU A 22 -4.16 -6.47 9.71
CA GLU A 22 -3.05 -6.17 10.59
C GLU A 22 -2.92 -4.67 10.84
N LEU A 23 -3.17 -3.87 9.80
CA LEU A 23 -2.99 -2.42 9.90
C LEU A 23 -4.30 -1.67 10.13
N GLY A 24 -5.41 -2.39 10.25
CA GLY A 24 -6.70 -1.76 10.48
C GLY A 24 -7.23 -1.01 9.27
N LEU A 25 -6.97 -1.52 8.08
CA LEU A 25 -7.35 -0.88 6.83
C LEU A 25 -8.51 -1.61 6.18
N HIS A 26 -9.08 -0.97 5.15
CA HIS A 26 -10.17 -1.54 4.35
C HIS A 26 -9.78 -1.51 2.88
N LEU A 27 -8.71 -2.21 2.54
CA LEU A 27 -8.28 -2.31 1.15
C LEU A 27 -8.93 -3.53 0.51
N GLU A 28 -9.61 -3.33 -0.60
CA GLU A 28 -10.34 -4.40 -1.26
C GLU A 28 -10.08 -4.39 -2.76
N SER A 29 -10.05 -5.57 -3.35
CA SER A 29 -9.93 -5.71 -4.79
C SER A 29 -10.72 -6.96 -5.21
N ASP A 30 -11.48 -6.83 -6.30
CA ASP A 30 -12.21 -7.96 -6.86
C ASP A 30 -11.31 -8.88 -7.67
N ASP A 31 -10.18 -8.37 -8.15
CA ASP A 31 -9.34 -9.09 -9.09
C ASP A 31 -8.02 -9.57 -8.50
N TYR A 32 -7.60 -9.02 -7.37
CA TYR A 32 -6.29 -9.31 -6.81
C TYR A 32 -6.36 -9.66 -5.33
N ASP A 33 -5.48 -10.57 -4.93
CA ASP A 33 -5.40 -11.01 -3.53
C ASP A 33 -4.21 -10.42 -2.80
N THR A 34 -3.35 -9.66 -3.48
CA THR A 34 -2.13 -9.14 -2.89
C THR A 34 -2.12 -7.63 -2.89
N ILE A 35 -1.29 -7.05 -2.00
CA ILE A 35 -1.16 -5.60 -1.95
C ILE A 35 -0.54 -5.06 -3.23
N GLY A 36 0.39 -5.79 -3.82
CA GLY A 36 0.97 -5.40 -5.11
C GLY A 36 -0.07 -5.40 -6.21
N GLY A 37 -0.94 -6.41 -6.25
CA GLY A 37 -2.02 -6.46 -7.22
C GLY A 37 -3.00 -5.33 -7.03
N TYR A 38 -3.33 -5.00 -5.77
CA TYR A 38 -4.18 -3.88 -5.47
C TYR A 38 -3.61 -2.58 -6.05
N CYS A 39 -2.30 -2.37 -5.89
CA CYS A 39 -1.65 -1.18 -6.42
C CYS A 39 -1.70 -1.16 -7.95
N LEU A 40 -1.48 -2.31 -8.59
CA LEU A 40 -1.59 -2.39 -10.04
C LEU A 40 -2.97 -1.99 -10.54
N GLU A 41 -3.99 -2.44 -9.83
CA GLU A 41 -5.36 -2.10 -10.19
C GLU A 41 -5.60 -0.60 -10.11
N LYS A 42 -5.07 0.03 -9.06
CA LYS A 42 -5.27 1.47 -8.86
C LYS A 42 -4.45 2.31 -9.83
N LEU A 43 -3.26 1.84 -10.20
CA LEU A 43 -2.40 2.60 -11.12
C LEU A 43 -2.92 2.56 -12.55
N ASP A 44 -3.48 1.43 -12.95
CA ASP A 44 -4.03 1.26 -14.30
C ASP A 44 -2.98 1.46 -15.40
N HIS A 45 -1.71 1.21 -15.07
CA HIS A 45 -0.60 1.24 -16.03
C HIS A 45 0.56 0.46 -15.41
N LEU A 46 1.64 0.27 -16.18
CA LEU A 46 2.80 -0.46 -15.68
C LEU A 46 3.40 0.29 -14.48
N PRO A 47 3.73 -0.43 -13.42
CA PRO A 47 4.20 0.23 -12.19
C PRO A 47 5.61 0.76 -12.35
N GLU A 48 5.87 1.90 -11.70
CA GLU A 48 7.19 2.48 -11.62
C GLU A 48 7.52 2.80 -10.18
N LYS A 49 8.80 2.71 -9.86
CA LYS A 49 9.26 3.01 -8.51
C LYS A 49 8.90 4.45 -8.14
N ASN A 50 8.50 4.65 -6.90
CA ASN A 50 8.13 5.93 -6.33
C ASN A 50 6.78 6.48 -6.76
N GLU A 51 6.00 5.71 -7.52
CA GLU A 51 4.62 6.11 -7.79
C GLU A 51 3.81 6.05 -6.52
N ILE A 52 2.87 6.98 -6.37
CA ILE A 52 2.08 7.13 -5.16
C ILE A 52 0.61 6.94 -5.46
N ILE A 53 -0.06 6.18 -4.59
CA ILE A 53 -1.50 5.98 -4.63
C ILE A 53 -2.04 6.49 -3.31
N ILE A 54 -3.07 7.32 -3.35
CA ILE A 54 -3.75 7.78 -2.14
C ILE A 54 -5.16 7.25 -2.16
N THR A 55 -5.52 6.46 -1.14
CA THR A 55 -6.83 5.86 -1.08
C THR A 55 -7.86 6.86 -0.55
N ASP A 56 -9.12 6.47 -0.62
CA ASP A 56 -10.21 7.32 -0.11
C ASP A 56 -10.07 7.56 1.39
N ASP A 57 -9.41 6.66 2.09
CA ASP A 57 -9.17 6.79 3.53
C ASP A 57 -7.89 7.54 3.85
N ASN A 58 -7.28 8.18 2.86
CA ASN A 58 -6.04 8.95 3.02
C ASN A 58 -4.84 8.09 3.39
N ILE A 59 -4.87 6.83 2.96
CA ILE A 59 -3.71 5.95 3.13
C ILE A 59 -2.80 6.14 1.93
N LEU A 60 -1.54 6.42 2.19
CA LEU A 60 -0.56 6.62 1.11
C LEU A 60 0.17 5.32 0.85
N LEU A 61 0.16 4.87 -0.39
CA LEU A 61 0.90 3.70 -0.84
C LEU A 61 1.92 4.16 -1.86
N ARG A 62 3.19 3.85 -1.63
CA ARG A 62 4.25 4.20 -2.58
C ARG A 62 4.91 2.93 -3.07
N ILE A 63 5.12 2.86 -4.38
CA ILE A 63 5.80 1.72 -4.97
C ILE A 63 7.28 1.81 -4.61
N GLU A 64 7.74 0.89 -3.77
CA GLU A 64 9.09 0.94 -3.23
C GLU A 64 10.08 0.18 -4.09
N ALA A 65 9.66 -0.90 -4.72
CA ALA A 65 10.53 -1.71 -5.56
C ALA A 65 9.71 -2.41 -6.63
N VAL A 66 10.24 -2.47 -7.83
CA VAL A 66 9.58 -3.11 -8.98
C VAL A 66 10.58 -4.08 -9.62
N ASP A 67 10.08 -5.25 -10.05
CA ASP A 67 10.87 -6.23 -10.77
C ASP A 67 10.02 -6.83 -11.87
N LYS A 68 10.42 -6.59 -13.13
CA LYS A 68 9.75 -7.17 -14.30
C LYS A 68 8.24 -6.91 -14.29
N ASN A 69 7.87 -5.65 -14.11
CA ASN A 69 6.47 -5.22 -14.11
C ASN A 69 5.68 -5.74 -12.91
N ARG A 70 6.37 -6.29 -11.91
CA ARG A 70 5.75 -6.76 -10.69
C ARG A 70 6.16 -5.85 -9.54
N ILE A 71 5.21 -5.49 -8.71
CA ILE A 71 5.51 -4.69 -7.53
C ILE A 71 6.07 -5.60 -6.45
N GLU A 72 7.31 -5.36 -6.06
CA GLU A 72 8.02 -6.20 -5.10
C GLU A 72 7.80 -5.73 -3.68
N LYS A 73 7.78 -4.42 -3.47
CA LYS A 73 7.62 -3.84 -2.14
C LYS A 73 6.75 -2.60 -2.22
N VAL A 74 5.95 -2.41 -1.17
CA VAL A 74 5.06 -1.26 -1.06
C VAL A 74 5.32 -0.58 0.28
N TYR A 75 5.53 0.73 0.24
CA TYR A 75 5.60 1.54 1.44
C TYR A 75 4.19 2.02 1.75
N ILE A 76 3.76 1.86 2.99
CA ILE A 76 2.41 2.25 3.43
C ILE A 76 2.53 3.28 4.53
N LYS A 77 1.89 4.42 4.33
CA LYS A 77 1.83 5.45 5.36
C LYS A 77 0.38 5.65 5.75
N LEU A 78 0.09 5.44 7.03
CA LEU A 78 -1.26 5.61 7.57
C LEU A 78 -1.51 7.07 7.93
N PRO A 79 -2.76 7.52 7.86
CA PRO A 79 -3.07 8.88 8.29
C PRO A 79 -2.87 8.97 9.81
N ARG A 80 -2.32 10.09 10.24
CA ARG A 80 -2.07 10.29 11.66
C ARG A 80 -3.33 10.84 12.33
N PRO A 81 -3.47 10.61 13.64
CA PRO A 81 -4.57 11.22 14.38
C PRO A 81 -4.52 12.74 14.34
N ALA A 82 -5.57 13.36 14.84
CA ALA A 82 -5.81 14.78 14.64
C ALA A 82 -4.83 15.69 15.35
N GLU A 83 -3.86 15.17 16.08
CA GLU A 83 -2.89 16.01 16.75
C GLU A 83 -2.13 16.89 15.78
N GLU A 84 -2.02 16.47 14.54
CA GLU A 84 -1.34 17.29 13.54
C GLU A 84 -2.10 18.58 13.27
N GLY A 85 -3.32 18.67 13.70
CA GLY A 85 -4.07 19.90 13.57
C GLY A 85 -3.69 20.95 14.58
N ASN A 86 -2.82 20.62 15.47
CA ASN A 86 -2.41 21.55 16.53
C ASN A 86 -1.49 22.62 16.01
#